data_0e4a5d0e8ea3193be2089fda5e81317c
#
_entry.id   0e4a5d0e8ea3193be2089fda5e81317c
#
_cell.length_a   1.000
_cell.length_b   1.000
_cell.length_c   1.000
_cell.angle_alpha   90.00
_cell.angle_beta   90.00
_cell.angle_gamma   90.00
#
_symmetry.space_group_name_H-M   'P 1'
#
loop_
_entity.id
_entity.type
_entity.pdbx_description
1 polymer ?
#
loop_
_entity_poly.entity_id
_entity_poly.type
_entity_poly.pdbx_seq_one_letter_code
_entity_poly.pdbx_strand_id
1 'polypeptide(L)'
;GSTGAIDKLVGILGLRLPRELDEKYSLDALISKDERPVVFIGPYEHHSNELPWRESIADVVTIHEDADGHIDQAQLADELRMYADRPLRIGSLSAASNVTGILSDTHAITRLLHEHGALAFWDFAAAAPYIDVEMNRVGGEAIERKDAIFISPHKFIGGPGTPGVLIVDRAL
;
A
#
# COMPACT_ATOMS: atom_id res chain seq x y z
N GLY A 1 -0.76 -15.78 -1.52
CA GLY A 1 -1.55 -14.62 -1.94
C GLY A 1 -0.81 -13.30 -1.73
N SER A 2 -1.51 -12.18 -1.86
CA SER A 2 -0.93 -10.82 -1.69
C SER A 2 -0.27 -10.61 -0.33
N THR A 3 -0.74 -11.25 0.74
CA THR A 3 -0.11 -11.20 2.07
C THR A 3 1.41 -11.42 2.01
N GLY A 4 1.84 -12.51 1.37
CA GLY A 4 3.28 -12.82 1.25
C GLY A 4 4.03 -11.82 0.36
N ALA A 5 3.35 -11.21 -0.62
CA ALA A 5 3.94 -10.18 -1.47
C ALA A 5 4.16 -8.87 -0.69
N ILE A 6 3.16 -8.45 0.09
CA ILE A 6 3.25 -7.25 0.94
C ILE A 6 4.29 -7.45 2.05
N ASP A 7 4.24 -8.62 2.71
CA ASP A 7 5.20 -8.99 3.74
C ASP A 7 6.65 -8.96 3.22
N LYS A 8 6.86 -9.43 1.99
CA LYS A 8 8.15 -9.36 1.33
C LYS A 8 8.59 -7.91 1.09
N LEU A 9 7.67 -7.03 0.66
CA LEU A 9 7.98 -5.62 0.41
C LEU A 9 8.30 -4.87 1.72
N VAL A 10 7.56 -5.11 2.81
CA VAL A 10 7.88 -4.59 4.14
C VAL A 10 9.30 -4.95 4.56
N GLY A 11 9.72 -6.21 4.28
CA GLY A 11 11.09 -6.66 4.52
C GLY A 11 12.13 -6.00 3.62
N ILE A 12 11.83 -5.80 2.33
CA ILE A 12 12.71 -5.11 1.35
C ILE A 12 12.96 -3.66 1.79
N LEU A 13 11.90 -2.98 2.23
CA LEU A 13 11.97 -1.59 2.71
C LEU A 13 12.63 -1.47 4.09
N GLY A 14 12.99 -2.58 4.75
CA GLY A 14 13.63 -2.57 6.07
C GLY A 14 12.70 -2.11 7.21
N LEU A 15 11.38 -2.22 7.02
CA LEU A 15 10.40 -1.72 7.98
C LEU A 15 10.02 -2.72 9.08
N ARG A 16 10.60 -3.91 9.06
CA ARG A 16 10.34 -4.94 10.08
C ARG A 16 11.53 -5.15 10.98
N LEU A 17 11.29 -5.05 12.27
CA LEU A 17 12.26 -5.47 13.28
C LEU A 17 12.13 -6.97 13.54
N PRO A 18 13.27 -7.70 13.65
CA PRO A 18 13.23 -9.08 14.13
C PRO A 18 12.72 -9.11 15.58
N ARG A 19 11.62 -9.81 15.83
CA ARG A 19 10.93 -9.83 17.12
C ARG A 19 11.86 -10.17 18.29
N GLU A 20 12.67 -11.22 18.17
CA GLU A 20 13.58 -11.64 19.22
C GLU A 20 14.63 -10.57 19.58
N LEU A 21 15.08 -9.80 18.56
CA LEU A 21 16.03 -8.72 18.79
C LEU A 21 15.34 -7.50 19.42
N ASP A 22 14.12 -7.21 18.99
CA ASP A 22 13.36 -6.11 19.57
C ASP A 22 12.99 -6.38 21.02
N GLU A 23 12.48 -7.57 21.34
CA GLU A 23 12.19 -7.99 22.71
C GLU A 23 13.44 -7.93 23.62
N LYS A 24 14.63 -8.27 23.08
CA LYS A 24 15.87 -8.28 23.84
C LYS A 24 16.51 -6.91 24.02
N TYR A 25 16.45 -6.07 22.99
CA TYR A 25 17.21 -4.81 22.94
C TYR A 25 16.31 -3.57 22.90
N SER A 26 15.00 -3.73 22.88
CA SER A 26 14.00 -2.64 22.76
C SER A 26 14.28 -1.73 21.56
N LEU A 27 14.53 -2.34 20.39
CA LEU A 27 14.94 -1.61 19.17
C LEU A 27 13.86 -0.65 18.71
N ASP A 28 12.57 -1.02 18.81
CA ASP A 28 11.45 -0.16 18.46
C ASP A 28 11.47 1.15 19.26
N ALA A 29 11.80 1.09 20.52
CA ALA A 29 11.88 2.27 21.40
C ALA A 29 13.02 3.23 21.04
N LEU A 30 14.00 2.80 20.25
CA LEU A 30 15.10 3.65 19.78
C LEU A 30 14.73 4.49 18.56
N ILE A 31 13.63 4.13 17.86
CA ILE A 31 13.17 4.86 16.67
C ILE A 31 12.25 5.97 17.12
N SER A 32 12.69 7.21 16.96
CA SER A 32 11.88 8.37 17.32
C SER A 32 10.63 8.46 16.44
N LYS A 33 9.59 9.10 16.93
CA LYS A 33 8.32 9.24 16.18
C LYS A 33 8.53 9.90 14.82
N ASP A 34 9.42 10.87 14.74
CA ASP A 34 9.66 11.64 13.51
C ASP A 34 10.49 10.85 12.48
N GLU A 35 11.19 9.81 12.92
CA GLU A 35 11.96 8.90 12.04
C GLU A 35 11.12 7.74 11.51
N ARG A 36 9.90 7.51 12.05
CA ARG A 36 9.04 6.44 11.59
C ARG A 36 8.42 6.76 10.23
N PRO A 37 8.42 5.82 9.27
CA PRO A 37 7.61 5.93 8.08
C PRO A 37 6.12 6.09 8.40
N VAL A 38 5.36 6.63 7.46
CA VAL A 38 3.90 6.68 7.55
C VAL A 38 3.30 5.93 6.38
N VAL A 39 2.34 5.05 6.67
CA VAL A 39 1.59 4.30 5.66
C VAL A 39 0.12 4.69 5.73
N PHE A 40 -0.38 5.22 4.62
CA PHE A 40 -1.79 5.54 4.43
C PHE A 40 -2.48 4.33 3.81
N ILE A 41 -3.51 3.83 4.49
CA ILE A 41 -4.33 2.71 4.02
C ILE A 41 -5.77 3.18 3.75
N GLY A 42 -6.47 2.49 2.87
CA GLY A 42 -7.85 2.82 2.52
C GLY A 42 -8.88 2.32 3.54
N PRO A 43 -10.17 2.65 3.34
CA PRO A 43 -11.23 2.32 4.28
C PRO A 43 -11.66 0.84 4.22
N TYR A 44 -11.36 0.14 3.13
CA TYR A 44 -11.79 -1.23 2.89
C TYR A 44 -10.62 -2.17 2.56
N GLU A 45 -9.47 -1.94 3.22
CA GLU A 45 -8.33 -2.82 3.01
C GLU A 45 -8.61 -4.23 3.55
N HIS A 46 -8.22 -5.22 2.78
CA HIS A 46 -8.15 -6.58 3.28
C HIS A 46 -7.01 -6.68 4.31
N HIS A 47 -7.17 -7.51 5.35
CA HIS A 47 -6.13 -7.73 6.39
C HIS A 47 -4.73 -7.98 5.82
N SER A 48 -4.64 -8.56 4.61
CA SER A 48 -3.37 -8.77 3.91
C SER A 48 -2.63 -7.47 3.61
N ASN A 49 -3.36 -6.37 3.37
CA ASN A 49 -2.78 -5.05 3.08
C ASN A 49 -2.86 -4.10 4.28
N GLU A 50 -3.24 -4.56 5.43
CA GLU A 50 -3.30 -3.78 6.66
C GLU A 50 -2.32 -4.30 7.71
N LEU A 51 -2.44 -5.58 8.11
CA LEU A 51 -1.69 -6.13 9.23
C LEU A 51 -0.17 -6.07 9.06
N PRO A 52 0.43 -6.35 7.88
CA PRO A 52 1.88 -6.24 7.71
C PRO A 52 2.43 -4.83 7.98
N TRP A 53 1.65 -3.78 7.67
CA TRP A 53 2.02 -2.41 7.97
C TRP A 53 1.89 -2.07 9.44
N ARG A 54 0.81 -2.53 10.11
CA ARG A 54 0.59 -2.35 11.55
C ARG A 54 1.62 -3.08 12.41
N GLU A 55 2.19 -4.17 11.90
CA GLU A 55 3.26 -4.94 12.56
C GLU A 55 4.66 -4.45 12.18
N SER A 56 4.77 -3.38 11.40
CA SER A 56 6.02 -2.72 11.05
C SER A 56 6.34 -1.57 11.99
N ILE A 57 7.50 -0.91 11.77
CA ILE A 57 7.88 0.30 12.50
C ILE A 57 7.10 1.56 12.04
N ALA A 58 6.25 1.45 11.02
CA ALA A 58 5.52 2.57 10.47
C ALA A 58 4.31 2.98 11.31
N ASP A 59 4.01 4.26 11.33
CA ASP A 59 2.70 4.74 11.76
C ASP A 59 1.70 4.47 10.64
N VAL A 60 0.51 3.95 10.97
CA VAL A 60 -0.54 3.65 10.00
C VAL A 60 -1.71 4.62 10.17
N VAL A 61 -2.04 5.32 9.09
CA VAL A 61 -3.15 6.27 9.00
C VAL A 61 -4.22 5.68 8.08
N THR A 62 -5.43 5.56 8.58
CA THR A 62 -6.57 5.08 7.77
C THR A 62 -7.30 6.26 7.15
N ILE A 63 -7.40 6.25 5.83
CA ILE A 63 -8.21 7.20 5.06
C ILE A 63 -9.64 6.66 5.00
N HIS A 64 -10.62 7.52 5.27
CA HIS A 64 -12.03 7.16 5.29
C HIS A 64 -12.65 7.14 3.89
N GLU A 65 -13.92 6.72 3.84
CA GLU A 65 -14.74 6.83 2.64
C GLU A 65 -15.27 8.26 2.50
N ASP A 66 -15.39 8.72 1.26
CA ASP A 66 -16.18 9.89 0.91
C ASP A 66 -17.69 9.56 0.92
N ALA A 67 -18.52 10.54 0.56
CA ALA A 67 -19.98 10.39 0.55
C ALA A 67 -20.50 9.33 -0.45
N ASP A 68 -19.69 8.98 -1.45
CA ASP A 68 -20.01 8.01 -2.52
C ASP A 68 -19.37 6.63 -2.25
N GLY A 69 -18.67 6.47 -1.13
CA GLY A 69 -18.02 5.22 -0.71
C GLY A 69 -16.67 4.97 -1.37
N HIS A 70 -16.05 5.99 -1.97
CA HIS A 70 -14.69 5.92 -2.49
C HIS A 70 -13.67 6.39 -1.45
N ILE A 71 -12.38 6.16 -1.71
CA ILE A 71 -11.30 6.70 -0.88
C ILE A 71 -11.39 8.24 -0.89
N ASP A 72 -11.50 8.87 0.29
CA ASP A 72 -11.54 10.33 0.42
C ASP A 72 -10.18 10.94 0.06
N GLN A 73 -10.07 11.40 -1.20
CA GLN A 73 -8.84 12.02 -1.71
C GLN A 73 -8.55 13.37 -1.05
N ALA A 74 -9.56 14.09 -0.55
CA ALA A 74 -9.35 15.35 0.16
C ALA A 74 -8.70 15.07 1.52
N GLN A 75 -9.21 14.10 2.28
CA GLN A 75 -8.59 13.66 3.52
C GLN A 75 -7.16 13.14 3.26
N LEU A 76 -6.95 12.32 2.22
CA LEU A 76 -5.61 11.83 1.89
C LEU A 76 -4.63 12.98 1.63
N ALA A 77 -5.05 14.02 0.89
CA ALA A 77 -4.22 15.19 0.64
C ALA A 77 -3.89 15.96 1.93
N ASP A 78 -4.84 16.09 2.86
CA ASP A 78 -4.63 16.73 4.16
C ASP A 78 -3.64 15.93 5.02
N GLU A 79 -3.80 14.62 5.10
CA GLU A 79 -2.88 13.74 5.82
C GLU A 79 -1.47 13.75 5.21
N LEU A 80 -1.35 13.72 3.88
CA LEU A 80 -0.06 13.82 3.20
C LEU A 80 0.68 15.12 3.53
N ARG A 81 -0.05 16.24 3.68
CA ARG A 81 0.52 17.53 4.12
C ARG A 81 0.92 17.48 5.60
N MET A 82 0.08 16.89 6.45
CA MET A 82 0.35 16.76 7.89
C MET A 82 1.63 15.97 8.17
N TYR A 83 1.90 14.94 7.39
CA TYR A 83 3.08 14.08 7.52
C TYR A 83 4.20 14.42 6.53
N ALA A 84 4.24 15.66 6.00
CA ALA A 84 5.22 16.07 4.97
C ALA A 84 6.69 15.90 5.41
N ASP A 85 6.96 16.05 6.70
CA ASP A 85 8.32 15.98 7.26
C ASP A 85 8.81 14.53 7.54
N ARG A 86 7.94 13.52 7.35
CA ARG A 86 8.32 12.13 7.58
C ARG A 86 9.24 11.60 6.49
N PRO A 87 10.25 10.79 6.85
CA PRO A 87 11.32 10.36 5.93
C PRO A 87 10.80 9.47 4.79
N LEU A 88 9.75 8.69 5.04
CA LEU A 88 9.12 7.82 4.06
C LEU A 88 7.61 7.85 4.24
N ARG A 89 6.88 8.10 3.17
CA ARG A 89 5.42 8.11 3.10
C ARG A 89 4.96 7.17 2.02
N ILE A 90 3.99 6.31 2.33
CA ILE A 90 3.51 5.25 1.45
C ILE A 90 1.98 5.27 1.47
N GLY A 91 1.35 5.32 0.30
CA GLY A 91 -0.04 4.91 0.15
C GLY A 91 -0.08 3.44 -0.23
N SER A 92 -0.67 2.58 0.61
CA SER A 92 -0.88 1.16 0.31
C SER A 92 -2.37 0.87 0.28
N LEU A 93 -2.95 0.84 -0.92
CA LEU A 93 -4.38 0.97 -1.16
C LEU A 93 -4.91 -0.18 -2.01
N SER A 94 -6.16 -0.56 -1.80
CA SER A 94 -6.86 -1.54 -2.63
C SER A 94 -7.40 -0.93 -3.91
N ALA A 95 -7.12 -1.56 -5.06
CA ALA A 95 -7.67 -1.16 -6.35
C ALA A 95 -9.18 -1.41 -6.44
N ALA A 96 -9.69 -2.36 -5.64
CA ALA A 96 -11.13 -2.58 -5.45
C ALA A 96 -11.41 -3.15 -4.06
N SER A 97 -12.55 -2.76 -3.50
CA SER A 97 -13.07 -3.40 -2.29
C SER A 97 -13.40 -4.88 -2.56
N ASN A 98 -12.91 -5.78 -1.74
CA ASN A 98 -13.26 -7.20 -1.81
C ASN A 98 -14.67 -7.52 -1.30
N VAL A 99 -15.36 -6.55 -0.70
CA VAL A 99 -16.71 -6.68 -0.15
C VAL A 99 -17.75 -6.07 -1.08
N THR A 100 -17.55 -4.80 -1.47
CA THR A 100 -18.53 -4.05 -2.28
C THR A 100 -18.23 -4.08 -3.78
N GLY A 101 -16.97 -4.34 -4.18
CA GLY A 101 -16.53 -4.27 -5.56
C GLY A 101 -16.29 -2.84 -6.07
N ILE A 102 -16.43 -1.82 -5.22
CA ILE A 102 -16.14 -0.42 -5.58
C ILE A 102 -14.67 -0.32 -6.03
N LEU A 103 -14.46 0.26 -7.20
CA LEU A 103 -13.13 0.49 -7.78
C LEU A 103 -12.56 1.82 -7.29
N SER A 104 -11.28 1.83 -6.99
CA SER A 104 -10.53 3.05 -6.71
C SER A 104 -9.99 3.66 -8.00
N ASP A 105 -9.97 5.00 -8.10
CA ASP A 105 -9.23 5.68 -9.17
C ASP A 105 -7.72 5.60 -8.89
N THR A 106 -7.13 4.47 -9.31
CA THR A 106 -5.72 4.19 -9.04
C THR A 106 -4.77 5.20 -9.66
N HIS A 107 -5.18 5.88 -10.75
CA HIS A 107 -4.32 6.86 -11.44
C HIS A 107 -4.35 8.21 -10.75
N ALA A 108 -5.54 8.73 -10.43
CA ALA A 108 -5.68 10.01 -9.72
C ALA A 108 -5.02 9.94 -8.34
N ILE A 109 -5.25 8.85 -7.60
CA ILE A 109 -4.67 8.67 -6.27
C ILE A 109 -3.15 8.46 -6.33
N THR A 110 -2.62 7.73 -7.31
CA THR A 110 -1.17 7.61 -7.52
C THR A 110 -0.54 8.97 -7.79
N ARG A 111 -1.14 9.78 -8.67
CA ARG A 111 -0.72 11.15 -8.94
C ARG A 111 -0.69 11.98 -7.63
N LEU A 112 -1.77 11.96 -6.87
CA LEU A 112 -1.88 12.68 -5.60
C LEU A 112 -0.76 12.29 -4.62
N LEU A 113 -0.49 10.99 -4.47
CA LEU A 113 0.60 10.48 -3.63
C LEU A 113 1.96 11.03 -4.10
N HIS A 114 2.26 10.94 -5.40
CA HIS A 114 3.53 11.38 -5.96
C HIS A 114 3.71 12.91 -5.93
N GLU A 115 2.65 13.69 -6.12
CA GLU A 115 2.69 15.15 -5.97
C GLU A 115 3.11 15.57 -4.56
N HIS A 116 2.87 14.71 -3.56
CA HIS A 116 3.30 14.91 -2.18
C HIS A 116 4.57 14.11 -1.83
N GLY A 117 5.24 13.48 -2.80
CA GLY A 117 6.47 12.72 -2.59
C GLY A 117 6.27 11.42 -1.80
N ALA A 118 5.08 10.84 -1.82
CA ALA A 118 4.77 9.55 -1.24
C ALA A 118 4.81 8.45 -2.30
N LEU A 119 5.15 7.21 -1.93
CA LEU A 119 5.10 6.04 -2.79
C LEU A 119 3.67 5.52 -2.94
N ALA A 120 3.34 4.94 -4.09
CA ALA A 120 2.02 4.41 -4.43
C ALA A 120 2.05 2.89 -4.61
N PHE A 121 1.54 2.14 -3.63
CA PHE A 121 1.42 0.68 -3.65
C PHE A 121 -0.06 0.28 -3.79
N TRP A 122 -0.32 -0.71 -4.64
CA TRP A 122 -1.68 -1.08 -4.97
C TRP A 122 -1.95 -2.58 -4.80
N ASP A 123 -2.94 -2.93 -3.97
CA ASP A 123 -3.43 -4.30 -3.87
C ASP A 123 -4.53 -4.56 -4.92
N PHE A 124 -4.15 -5.33 -5.94
CA PHE A 124 -5.05 -5.79 -7.00
C PHE A 124 -5.62 -7.18 -6.73
N ALA A 125 -5.48 -7.72 -5.52
CA ALA A 125 -5.91 -9.09 -5.23
C ALA A 125 -7.40 -9.35 -5.52
N ALA A 126 -8.27 -8.36 -5.27
CA ALA A 126 -9.69 -8.48 -5.59
C ALA A 126 -10.00 -8.09 -7.04
N ALA A 127 -9.28 -7.11 -7.58
CA ALA A 127 -9.57 -6.50 -8.87
C ALA A 127 -8.97 -7.25 -10.07
N ALA A 128 -7.75 -7.79 -9.94
CA ALA A 128 -6.97 -8.32 -11.05
C ALA A 128 -7.65 -9.38 -11.93
N PRO A 129 -8.57 -10.24 -11.44
CA PRO A 129 -9.28 -11.16 -12.32
C PRO A 129 -10.31 -10.49 -13.26
N TYR A 130 -10.64 -9.21 -13.04
CA TYR A 130 -11.78 -8.54 -13.66
C TYR A 130 -11.45 -7.25 -14.41
N ILE A 131 -10.32 -6.64 -14.12
CA ILE A 131 -9.87 -5.39 -14.74
C ILE A 131 -8.42 -5.49 -15.19
N ASP A 132 -7.99 -4.61 -16.09
CA ASP A 132 -6.61 -4.50 -16.51
C ASP A 132 -5.73 -4.04 -15.33
N VAL A 133 -4.58 -4.68 -15.20
CA VAL A 133 -3.58 -4.36 -14.16
C VAL A 133 -2.41 -3.65 -14.82
N GLU A 134 -2.31 -2.36 -14.58
CA GLU A 134 -1.27 -1.52 -15.18
C GLU A 134 -0.32 -0.98 -14.11
N MET A 135 0.95 -1.34 -14.19
CA MET A 135 2.04 -0.67 -13.44
C MET A 135 2.27 0.74 -14.02
N ASN A 136 2.33 0.80 -15.37
CA ASN A 136 2.49 2.02 -16.14
C ASN A 136 1.33 2.12 -17.12
N ARG A 137 0.53 3.16 -17.02
CA ARG A 137 -0.57 3.41 -17.96
C ARG A 137 -0.02 3.71 -19.35
N VAL A 138 -0.51 3.01 -20.35
CA VAL A 138 -0.18 3.31 -21.75
C VAL A 138 -0.69 4.70 -22.13
N GLY A 139 0.21 5.58 -22.54
CA GLY A 139 -0.13 6.98 -22.84
C GLY A 139 -0.37 7.87 -21.62
N GLY A 140 -0.18 7.35 -20.42
CA GLY A 140 -0.24 8.12 -19.17
C GLY A 140 1.05 8.89 -18.88
N GLU A 141 1.01 9.73 -17.85
CA GLU A 141 2.16 10.49 -17.39
C GLU A 141 3.03 9.67 -16.43
N ALA A 142 4.33 9.99 -16.36
CA ALA A 142 5.27 9.29 -15.48
C ALA A 142 4.85 9.33 -14.00
N ILE A 143 4.17 10.42 -13.58
CA ILE A 143 3.67 10.61 -12.22
C ILE A 143 2.51 9.64 -11.85
N GLU A 144 1.88 8.99 -12.83
CA GLU A 144 0.81 8.00 -12.63
C GLU A 144 1.34 6.56 -12.50
N ARG A 145 2.66 6.37 -12.63
CA ARG A 145 3.31 5.07 -12.51
C ARG A 145 3.24 4.57 -11.07
N LYS A 146 2.73 3.37 -10.87
CA LYS A 146 2.69 2.74 -9.54
C LYS A 146 4.08 2.24 -9.14
N ASP A 147 4.42 2.33 -7.86
CA ASP A 147 5.72 1.87 -7.34
C ASP A 147 5.70 0.39 -6.99
N ALA A 148 4.57 -0.13 -6.54
CA ALA A 148 4.38 -1.57 -6.34
C ALA A 148 2.93 -2.00 -6.60
N ILE A 149 2.78 -3.27 -7.03
CA ILE A 149 1.49 -3.93 -7.22
C ILE A 149 1.54 -5.31 -6.57
N PHE A 150 0.46 -5.67 -5.88
CA PHE A 150 0.26 -6.99 -5.28
C PHE A 150 -0.87 -7.71 -5.98
N ILE A 151 -0.64 -8.96 -6.38
CA ILE A 151 -1.63 -9.77 -7.08
C ILE A 151 -1.77 -11.12 -6.38
N SER A 152 -3.02 -11.62 -6.33
CA SER A 152 -3.35 -12.96 -5.81
C SER A 152 -3.83 -13.88 -6.94
N PRO A 153 -2.92 -14.54 -7.70
CA PRO A 153 -3.29 -15.34 -8.86
C PRO A 153 -4.23 -16.50 -8.53
N HIS A 154 -4.27 -16.96 -7.27
CA HIS A 154 -5.21 -18.00 -6.84
C HIS A 154 -6.70 -17.59 -6.95
N LYS A 155 -7.00 -16.31 -7.16
CA LYS A 155 -8.35 -15.79 -7.41
C LYS A 155 -8.74 -15.81 -8.89
N PHE A 156 -7.79 -16.07 -9.79
CA PHE A 156 -8.07 -16.24 -11.22
C PHE A 156 -8.65 -17.62 -11.49
N ILE A 157 -9.42 -17.78 -12.58
CA ILE A 157 -9.90 -19.09 -13.03
C ILE A 157 -8.68 -19.98 -13.30
N GLY A 158 -8.66 -21.16 -12.67
CA GLY A 158 -7.53 -22.10 -12.79
C GLY A 158 -6.33 -21.76 -11.89
N GLY A 159 -6.43 -20.74 -11.04
CA GLY A 159 -5.34 -20.29 -10.18
C GLY A 159 -5.17 -20.91 -8.78
N PRO A 160 -6.04 -21.82 -8.27
CA PRO A 160 -5.86 -22.41 -6.94
C PRO A 160 -4.46 -22.98 -6.73
N GLY A 161 -3.85 -22.66 -5.57
CA GLY A 161 -2.50 -23.12 -5.21
C GLY A 161 -1.36 -22.25 -5.72
N THR A 162 -1.63 -21.19 -6.48
CA THR A 162 -0.58 -20.27 -6.96
C THR A 162 -0.08 -19.33 -5.85
N PRO A 163 1.21 -18.95 -5.87
CA PRO A 163 1.75 -17.94 -4.96
C PRO A 163 1.20 -16.54 -5.24
N GLY A 164 1.39 -15.61 -4.31
CA GLY A 164 1.22 -14.19 -4.55
C GLY A 164 2.31 -13.63 -5.47
N VAL A 165 1.99 -12.56 -6.19
CA VAL A 165 2.94 -11.87 -7.06
C VAL A 165 3.16 -10.45 -6.52
N LEU A 166 4.43 -10.06 -6.42
CA LEU A 166 4.89 -8.71 -6.18
C LEU A 166 5.54 -8.19 -7.46
N ILE A 167 5.04 -7.07 -7.97
CA ILE A 167 5.69 -6.28 -9.00
C ILE A 167 6.09 -4.98 -8.35
N VAL A 168 7.36 -4.63 -8.40
CA VAL A 168 7.90 -3.47 -7.68
C VAL A 168 8.94 -2.74 -8.54
N ASP A 169 9.04 -1.42 -8.35
CA ASP A 169 10.07 -0.63 -9.00
C ASP A 169 11.46 -1.11 -8.55
N ARG A 170 12.41 -1.15 -9.50
CA ARG A 170 13.79 -1.58 -9.22
C ARG A 170 14.56 -0.66 -8.30
N ALA A 171 14.09 0.58 -8.12
CA ALA A 171 14.72 1.55 -7.24
C ALA A 171 14.40 1.31 -5.76
N LEU A 172 13.37 0.52 -5.45
CA LEU A 172 13.00 0.09 -4.10
C LEU A 172 13.67 -1.23 -3.76
#